data_6811f6b9d3b7d9176a56cf26ed326358
#
_entry.id   6811f6b9d3b7d9176a56cf26ed326358
#
_cell.length_a   1.000
_cell.length_b   1.000
_cell.length_c   1.000
_cell.angle_alpha   90.00
_cell.angle_beta   90.00
_cell.angle_gamma   90.00
#
_symmetry.space_group_name_H-M   'P 1'
#
loop_
_entity.id
_entity.type
_entity.pdbx_description
1 polymer ?
#
loop_
_entity_poly.entity_id
_entity_poly.type
_entity_poly.pdbx_seq_one_letter_code
_entity_poly.pdbx_strand_id
1 'polypeptide(L)'
;MPTPTAQQIIATARRNAAMLPSEQAAARDRRNTARKAAREAREAAKPVRATRELPPIDGAHWVRRRYGSNYLCPAVQINSPHVARLIAQWAPRTTRYVETPSTWGLYVWNSRRGPEPVLAQEGWYIVRTKYGLRVMQPGIFQQLYVQYEK
;
A
#
# COMPACT_ATOMS: atom_id res chain seq x y z
N MET A 1 -19.84 -25.38 6.60
CA MET A 1 -19.82 -25.07 8.03
C MET A 1 -21.22 -25.35 8.59
N PRO A 2 -21.41 -26.08 9.70
CA PRO A 2 -22.71 -26.34 10.28
C PRO A 2 -23.30 -25.06 10.85
N THR A 3 -24.57 -24.80 10.56
CA THR A 3 -25.34 -23.69 11.10
C THR A 3 -25.64 -23.94 12.58
N PRO A 4 -25.42 -22.96 13.46
CA PRO A 4 -25.68 -23.16 14.90
C PRO A 4 -27.17 -23.42 15.14
N THR A 5 -27.47 -24.37 16.01
CA THR A 5 -28.86 -24.70 16.39
C THR A 5 -29.48 -23.58 17.23
N ALA A 6 -30.82 -23.48 17.22
CA ALA A 6 -31.55 -22.48 18.00
C ALA A 6 -31.19 -22.53 19.50
N GLN A 7 -30.96 -23.74 20.06
CA GLN A 7 -30.53 -23.91 21.44
C GLN A 7 -29.13 -23.34 21.71
N GLN A 8 -28.19 -23.47 20.76
CA GLN A 8 -26.86 -22.89 20.87
C GLN A 8 -26.91 -21.35 20.82
N ILE A 9 -27.79 -20.78 20.01
CA ILE A 9 -28.02 -19.34 19.94
C ILE A 9 -28.57 -18.81 21.26
N ILE A 10 -29.60 -19.47 21.85
CA ILE A 10 -30.20 -19.10 23.12
C ILE A 10 -29.20 -19.21 24.28
N ALA A 11 -28.41 -20.28 24.34
CA ALA A 11 -27.40 -20.48 25.36
C ALA A 11 -26.31 -19.39 25.30
N THR A 12 -25.89 -19.00 24.11
CA THR A 12 -24.92 -17.90 23.90
C THR A 12 -25.51 -16.54 24.30
N ALA A 13 -26.79 -16.27 23.97
CA ALA A 13 -27.45 -15.05 24.35
C ALA A 13 -27.60 -14.92 25.88
N ARG A 14 -27.99 -16.00 26.60
CA ARG A 14 -28.08 -16.03 28.04
C ARG A 14 -26.72 -15.80 28.73
N ARG A 15 -25.64 -16.43 28.22
CA ARG A 15 -24.28 -16.23 28.72
C ARG A 15 -23.82 -14.77 28.56
N ASN A 16 -24.09 -14.17 27.41
CA ASN A 16 -23.74 -12.77 27.17
C ASN A 16 -24.54 -11.80 28.04
N ALA A 17 -25.80 -12.11 28.35
CA ALA A 17 -26.64 -11.28 29.22
C ALA A 17 -26.22 -11.34 30.71
N ALA A 18 -25.56 -12.43 31.13
CA ALA A 18 -25.08 -12.60 32.50
C ALA A 18 -23.70 -11.97 32.75
N MET A 19 -23.00 -11.52 31.71
CA MET A 19 -21.67 -10.92 31.83
C MET A 19 -21.76 -9.46 32.27
N LEU A 20 -20.89 -9.05 33.19
CA LEU A 20 -20.72 -7.65 33.58
C LEU A 20 -20.28 -6.80 32.39
N PRO A 21 -20.64 -5.50 32.33
CA PRO A 21 -20.27 -4.62 31.22
C PRO A 21 -18.78 -4.57 30.92
N SER A 22 -17.92 -4.66 31.93
CA SER A 22 -16.46 -4.74 31.80
C SER A 22 -15.99 -6.02 31.14
N GLU A 23 -16.62 -7.17 31.46
CA GLU A 23 -16.31 -8.46 30.84
C GLU A 23 -16.78 -8.52 29.39
N GLN A 24 -17.92 -7.91 29.07
CA GLN A 24 -18.39 -7.77 27.69
C GLN A 24 -17.44 -6.92 26.85
N ALA A 25 -16.90 -5.83 27.39
CA ALA A 25 -15.89 -5.01 26.73
C ALA A 25 -14.61 -5.82 26.47
N ALA A 26 -14.08 -6.50 27.47
CA ALA A 26 -12.90 -7.34 27.33
C ALA A 26 -13.09 -8.51 26.31
N ALA A 27 -14.27 -9.12 26.29
CA ALA A 27 -14.61 -10.16 25.30
C ALA A 27 -14.69 -9.61 23.87
N ARG A 28 -15.20 -8.39 23.67
CA ARG A 28 -15.20 -7.68 22.39
C ARG A 28 -13.78 -7.39 21.91
N ASP A 29 -12.92 -6.88 22.77
CA ASP A 29 -11.53 -6.56 22.43
C ASP A 29 -10.74 -7.80 22.05
N ARG A 30 -10.90 -8.91 22.80
CA ARG A 30 -10.29 -10.20 22.44
C ARG A 30 -10.76 -10.70 21.06
N ARG A 31 -12.06 -10.61 20.75
CA ARG A 31 -12.60 -10.99 19.44
C ARG A 31 -12.07 -10.09 18.33
N ASN A 32 -11.97 -8.79 18.56
CA ASN A 32 -11.44 -7.84 17.58
C ASN A 32 -9.97 -8.09 17.31
N THR A 33 -9.18 -8.35 18.34
CA THR A 33 -7.75 -8.69 18.22
C THR A 33 -7.57 -10.01 17.47
N ALA A 34 -8.34 -11.05 17.81
CA ALA A 34 -8.29 -12.34 17.11
C ALA A 34 -8.70 -12.20 15.62
N ARG A 35 -9.73 -11.40 15.30
CA ARG A 35 -10.14 -11.14 13.93
C ARG A 35 -9.07 -10.37 13.14
N LYS A 36 -8.42 -9.41 13.78
CA LYS A 36 -7.32 -8.66 13.18
C LYS A 36 -6.14 -9.59 12.87
N ALA A 37 -5.70 -10.39 13.84
CA ALA A 37 -4.63 -11.37 13.67
C ALA A 37 -4.94 -12.41 12.57
N ALA A 38 -6.16 -12.94 12.54
CA ALA A 38 -6.60 -13.87 11.50
C ALA A 38 -6.63 -13.24 10.10
N ARG A 39 -7.00 -11.96 9.99
CA ARG A 39 -6.95 -11.23 8.73
C ARG A 39 -5.51 -11.00 8.27
N GLU A 40 -4.63 -10.59 9.18
CA GLU A 40 -3.21 -10.40 8.90
C GLU A 40 -2.53 -11.72 8.47
N ALA A 41 -2.82 -12.83 9.16
CA ALA A 41 -2.33 -14.14 8.78
C ALA A 41 -2.83 -14.60 7.40
N ARG A 42 -4.10 -14.37 7.07
CA ARG A 42 -4.65 -14.64 5.74
C ARG A 42 -4.02 -13.80 4.65
N GLU A 43 -3.73 -12.53 4.93
CA GLU A 43 -3.06 -11.65 3.98
C GLU A 43 -1.59 -12.04 3.77
N ALA A 44 -0.90 -12.45 4.84
CA ALA A 44 0.46 -12.96 4.76
C ALA A 44 0.58 -14.27 3.98
N ALA A 45 -0.42 -15.14 4.07
CA ALA A 45 -0.45 -16.43 3.36
C ALA A 45 -0.82 -16.32 1.87
N LYS A 46 -1.28 -15.17 1.38
CA LYS A 46 -1.58 -15.01 -0.05
C LYS A 46 -0.30 -14.94 -0.87
N PRO A 47 -0.24 -15.61 -2.03
CA PRO A 47 0.93 -15.54 -2.89
C PRO A 47 1.20 -14.09 -3.30
N VAL A 48 2.46 -13.69 -3.22
CA VAL A 48 2.91 -12.37 -3.63
C VAL A 48 2.95 -12.31 -5.15
N ARG A 49 2.22 -11.37 -5.74
CA ARG A 49 2.18 -11.17 -7.20
C ARG A 49 2.85 -9.86 -7.56
N ALA A 50 3.85 -9.92 -8.43
CA ALA A 50 4.44 -8.72 -9.00
C ALA A 50 3.50 -8.13 -10.06
N THR A 51 3.34 -6.82 -10.06
CA THR A 51 2.49 -6.14 -11.05
C THR A 51 3.18 -5.92 -12.39
N ARG A 52 4.50 -5.78 -12.39
CA ARG A 52 5.35 -5.53 -13.59
C ARG A 52 6.81 -5.81 -13.22
N GLU A 53 7.67 -5.79 -14.23
CA GLU A 53 9.12 -5.84 -14.03
C GLU A 53 9.64 -4.58 -13.35
N LEU A 54 10.78 -4.71 -12.65
CA LEU A 54 11.50 -3.54 -12.15
C LEU A 54 11.98 -2.69 -13.32
N PRO A 55 11.91 -1.36 -13.23
CA PRO A 55 12.56 -0.51 -14.21
C PRO A 55 14.08 -0.69 -14.16
N PRO A 56 14.77 -0.55 -15.30
CA PRO A 56 16.23 -0.57 -15.36
C PRO A 56 16.79 0.78 -14.84
N ILE A 57 16.54 1.09 -13.58
CA ILE A 57 16.90 2.32 -12.90
C ILE A 57 17.59 1.94 -11.60
N ASP A 58 18.76 2.49 -11.35
CA ASP A 58 19.51 2.25 -10.12
C ASP A 58 18.68 2.71 -8.89
N GLY A 59 18.67 1.86 -7.86
CA GLY A 59 17.85 2.09 -6.67
C GLY A 59 16.38 1.69 -6.83
N ALA A 60 15.96 1.15 -8.00
CA ALA A 60 14.63 0.57 -8.13
C ALA A 60 14.52 -0.71 -7.30
N HIS A 61 13.45 -0.82 -6.54
CA HIS A 61 13.23 -1.97 -5.68
C HIS A 61 11.75 -2.33 -5.62
N TRP A 62 11.48 -3.56 -5.18
CA TRP A 62 10.13 -4.01 -4.94
C TRP A 62 9.62 -3.52 -3.60
N VAL A 63 8.36 -3.06 -3.58
CA VAL A 63 7.67 -2.68 -2.35
C VAL A 63 6.30 -3.35 -2.27
N ARG A 64 5.88 -3.63 -1.06
CA ARG A 64 4.56 -4.15 -0.73
C ARG A 64 3.83 -3.14 0.17
N ARG A 65 2.54 -2.94 -0.04
CA ARG A 65 1.72 -2.17 0.90
C ARG A 65 1.68 -2.87 2.25
N ARG A 66 1.83 -2.11 3.33
CA ARG A 66 1.71 -2.63 4.71
C ARG A 66 0.35 -3.26 4.97
N TYR A 67 -0.70 -2.69 4.36
CA TYR A 67 -2.08 -3.11 4.59
C TYR A 67 -2.82 -3.29 3.26
N GLY A 68 -3.59 -4.37 3.15
CA GLY A 68 -4.63 -4.54 2.16
C GLY A 68 -4.23 -5.01 0.75
N SER A 69 -2.97 -5.34 0.48
CA SER A 69 -2.58 -5.86 -0.84
C SER A 69 -1.27 -6.65 -0.80
N ASN A 70 -1.27 -7.83 -1.39
CA ASN A 70 -0.06 -8.66 -1.59
C ASN A 70 0.62 -8.44 -2.94
N TYR A 71 0.25 -7.38 -3.67
CA TYR A 71 0.94 -7.05 -4.90
C TYR A 71 2.25 -6.35 -4.62
N LEU A 72 3.31 -6.83 -5.26
CA LEU A 72 4.57 -6.11 -5.35
C LEU A 72 4.46 -5.01 -6.40
N CYS A 73 4.94 -3.85 -6.04
CA CYS A 73 4.99 -2.68 -6.90
C CYS A 73 6.45 -2.24 -7.06
N PRO A 74 6.92 -1.93 -8.27
CA PRO A 74 8.22 -1.29 -8.41
C PRO A 74 8.14 0.13 -7.84
N ALA A 75 9.17 0.50 -7.07
CA ALA A 75 9.34 1.83 -6.51
C ALA A 75 10.75 2.36 -6.82
N VAL A 76 10.85 3.65 -7.06
CA VAL A 76 12.10 4.37 -7.29
C VAL A 76 12.07 5.66 -6.50
N GLN A 77 13.15 5.97 -5.78
CA GLN A 77 13.34 7.27 -5.17
C GLN A 77 13.97 8.23 -6.17
N ILE A 78 13.46 9.44 -6.27
CA ILE A 78 14.04 10.50 -7.10
C ILE A 78 15.19 11.13 -6.32
N ASN A 79 16.41 10.73 -6.59
CA ASN A 79 17.59 11.24 -5.91
C ASN A 79 18.48 12.13 -6.79
N SER A 80 18.15 12.28 -8.05
CA SER A 80 18.91 13.10 -9.00
C SER A 80 18.12 13.41 -10.28
N PRO A 81 18.52 14.43 -11.04
CA PRO A 81 17.96 14.73 -12.38
C PRO A 81 18.10 13.53 -13.33
N HIS A 82 19.19 12.78 -13.22
CA HIS A 82 19.42 11.60 -14.05
C HIS A 82 18.33 10.53 -13.81
N VAL A 83 18.06 10.19 -12.55
CA VAL A 83 16.99 9.25 -12.19
C VAL A 83 15.62 9.76 -12.63
N ALA A 84 15.34 11.05 -12.51
CA ALA A 84 14.09 11.65 -12.99
C ALA A 84 13.92 11.48 -14.51
N ARG A 85 14.98 11.64 -15.32
CA ARG A 85 14.98 11.37 -16.76
C ARG A 85 14.70 9.91 -17.07
N LEU A 86 15.35 8.98 -16.35
CA LEU A 86 15.12 7.53 -16.52
C LEU A 86 13.67 7.15 -16.17
N ILE A 87 13.09 7.75 -15.13
CA ILE A 87 11.66 7.55 -14.80
C ILE A 87 10.77 8.05 -15.94
N ALA A 88 11.09 9.20 -16.52
CA ALA A 88 10.33 9.73 -17.65
C ALA A 88 10.41 8.82 -18.90
N GLN A 89 11.56 8.21 -19.15
CA GLN A 89 11.72 7.21 -20.21
C GLN A 89 10.97 5.91 -19.91
N TRP A 90 10.97 5.47 -18.66
CA TRP A 90 10.24 4.27 -18.22
C TRP A 90 8.72 4.39 -18.34
N ALA A 91 8.19 5.59 -18.13
CA ALA A 91 6.75 5.84 -18.15
C ALA A 91 6.35 7.06 -19.00
N PRO A 92 6.72 7.12 -20.30
CA PRO A 92 6.64 8.34 -21.11
C PRO A 92 5.22 8.87 -21.31
N ARG A 93 4.19 8.02 -21.14
CA ARG A 93 2.78 8.45 -21.29
C ARG A 93 2.22 9.15 -20.05
N THR A 94 2.90 9.01 -18.91
CA THR A 94 2.41 9.48 -17.61
C THR A 94 3.40 10.35 -16.87
N THR A 95 4.55 10.65 -17.49
CA THR A 95 5.59 11.49 -16.90
C THR A 95 6.19 12.41 -17.92
N ARG A 96 6.63 13.59 -17.48
CA ARG A 96 7.41 14.53 -18.29
C ARG A 96 8.52 15.12 -17.44
N TYR A 97 9.75 14.92 -17.86
CA TYR A 97 10.90 15.61 -17.31
C TYR A 97 11.06 16.97 -17.96
N VAL A 98 11.28 18.00 -17.16
CA VAL A 98 11.58 19.36 -17.60
C VAL A 98 12.82 19.83 -16.87
N GLU A 99 13.74 20.43 -17.61
CA GLU A 99 14.98 20.99 -17.08
C GLU A 99 15.14 22.42 -17.58
N THR A 100 15.52 23.30 -16.68
CA THR A 100 15.88 24.69 -16.95
C THR A 100 17.30 24.94 -16.44
N PRO A 101 17.97 26.03 -16.81
CA PRO A 101 19.34 26.31 -16.33
C PRO A 101 19.48 26.35 -14.80
N SER A 102 18.40 26.67 -14.08
CA SER A 102 18.39 26.82 -12.62
C SER A 102 17.71 25.70 -11.85
N THR A 103 16.91 24.86 -12.52
CA THR A 103 16.12 23.83 -11.82
C THR A 103 15.66 22.73 -12.76
N TRP A 104 15.17 21.64 -12.19
CA TRP A 104 14.54 20.56 -12.93
C TRP A 104 13.27 20.09 -12.22
N GLY A 105 12.42 19.38 -12.93
CA GLY A 105 11.19 18.84 -12.38
C GLY A 105 10.70 17.61 -13.13
N LEU A 106 10.08 16.70 -12.41
CA LEU A 106 9.39 15.54 -12.96
C LEU A 106 7.88 15.69 -12.72
N TYR A 107 7.15 15.99 -13.79
CA TYR A 107 5.70 16.01 -13.75
C TYR A 107 5.13 14.62 -13.94
N VAL A 108 4.20 14.23 -13.09
CA VAL A 108 3.58 12.89 -13.10
C VAL A 108 2.07 13.03 -13.16
N TRP A 109 1.46 12.45 -14.18
CA TRP A 109 0.01 12.40 -14.35
C TRP A 109 -0.53 11.11 -13.70
N ASN A 110 -1.52 11.29 -12.84
CA ASN A 110 -2.24 10.18 -12.24
C ASN A 110 -3.72 10.29 -12.62
N SER A 111 -4.18 9.41 -13.48
CA SER A 111 -5.56 9.38 -14.00
C SER A 111 -6.67 9.37 -12.93
N ARG A 112 -6.33 9.05 -11.68
CA ARG A 112 -7.30 9.04 -10.57
C ARG A 112 -7.35 10.32 -9.77
N ARG A 113 -6.37 11.22 -9.93
CA ARG A 113 -6.31 12.51 -9.20
C ARG A 113 -6.80 13.70 -10.03
N GLY A 114 -7.20 13.47 -11.27
CA GLY A 114 -7.61 14.52 -12.19
C GLY A 114 -6.59 14.79 -13.30
N PRO A 115 -6.85 15.78 -14.15
CA PRO A 115 -6.04 16.11 -15.32
C PRO A 115 -4.70 16.78 -14.98
N GLU A 116 -4.57 17.32 -13.77
CA GLU A 116 -3.38 18.08 -13.39
C GLU A 116 -2.22 17.16 -12.99
N PRO A 117 -1.00 17.43 -13.48
CA PRO A 117 0.18 16.70 -13.08
C PRO A 117 0.62 17.09 -11.66
N VAL A 118 1.23 16.15 -10.96
CA VAL A 118 1.92 16.41 -9.70
C VAL A 118 3.39 16.60 -10.00
N LEU A 119 3.96 17.71 -9.56
CA LEU A 119 5.41 17.94 -9.61
C LEU A 119 6.07 17.09 -8.51
N ALA A 120 6.83 16.11 -8.93
CA ALA A 120 7.62 15.28 -8.03
C ALA A 120 8.96 15.96 -7.72
N GLN A 121 9.30 16.04 -6.46
CA GLN A 121 10.53 16.66 -5.96
C GLN A 121 11.61 15.62 -5.67
N GLU A 122 12.84 16.08 -5.53
CA GLU A 122 13.93 15.25 -5.06
C GLU A 122 13.62 14.65 -3.69
N GLY A 123 14.05 13.41 -3.48
CA GLY A 123 13.73 12.63 -2.27
C GLY A 123 12.38 11.91 -2.31
N TRP A 124 11.45 12.29 -3.20
CA TRP A 124 10.15 11.65 -3.30
C TRP A 124 10.23 10.30 -4.00
N TYR A 125 9.21 9.47 -3.77
CA TYR A 125 9.11 8.13 -4.36
C TYR A 125 8.07 8.09 -5.49
N ILE A 126 8.43 7.41 -6.58
CA ILE A 126 7.50 7.01 -7.63
C ILE A 126 7.20 5.53 -7.47
N VAL A 127 5.94 5.19 -7.26
CA VAL A 127 5.47 3.81 -7.13
C VAL A 127 4.55 3.47 -8.28
N ARG A 128 4.86 2.41 -9.04
CA ARG A 128 4.02 1.95 -10.14
C ARG A 128 3.04 0.89 -9.64
N THR A 129 1.81 1.29 -9.47
CA THR A 129 0.72 0.40 -9.07
C THR A 129 -0.03 -0.14 -10.29
N LYS A 130 -0.95 -1.09 -10.08
CA LYS A 130 -1.86 -1.55 -11.15
C LYS A 130 -2.76 -0.43 -11.71
N TYR A 131 -2.89 0.67 -10.99
CA TYR A 131 -3.71 1.81 -11.36
C TYR A 131 -2.91 3.01 -11.91
N GLY A 132 -1.63 2.84 -12.21
CA GLY A 132 -0.73 3.89 -12.68
C GLY A 132 0.33 4.29 -11.65
N LEU A 133 1.02 5.38 -11.97
CA LEU A 133 2.07 5.91 -11.10
C LEU A 133 1.48 6.67 -9.91
N ARG A 134 2.16 6.60 -8.79
CA ARG A 134 1.90 7.40 -7.59
C ARG A 134 3.17 8.11 -7.16
N VAL A 135 3.02 9.38 -6.88
CA VAL A 135 4.06 10.23 -6.30
C VAL A 135 3.82 10.31 -4.80
N MET A 136 4.86 10.12 -4.01
CA MET A 136 4.75 10.11 -2.55
C MET A 136 5.93 10.76 -1.88
N GLN A 137 5.67 11.54 -0.87
CA GLN A 137 6.68 12.03 0.06
C GLN A 137 7.29 10.86 0.86
N PRO A 138 8.55 10.96 1.30
CA PRO A 138 9.23 9.88 2.03
C PRO A 138 8.47 9.38 3.25
N GLY A 139 7.95 10.28 4.09
CA GLY A 139 7.20 9.91 5.29
C GLY A 139 5.91 9.11 4.98
N ILE A 140 5.17 9.52 3.95
CA ILE A 140 3.96 8.81 3.50
C ILE A 140 4.33 7.45 2.91
N PHE A 141 5.41 7.40 2.13
CA PHE A 141 5.89 6.16 1.54
C PHE A 141 6.23 5.13 2.63
N GLN A 142 7.02 5.50 3.63
CA GLN A 142 7.41 4.64 4.75
C GLN A 142 6.21 4.14 5.58
N GLN A 143 5.16 4.95 5.71
CA GLN A 143 3.93 4.54 6.40
C GLN A 143 3.12 3.50 5.59
N LEU A 144 3.10 3.62 4.28
CA LEU A 144 2.24 2.82 3.40
C LEU A 144 2.91 1.57 2.83
N TYR A 145 4.22 1.57 2.68
CA TYR A 145 4.98 0.52 2.01
C TYR A 145 6.10 -0.04 2.88
N VAL A 146 6.45 -1.27 2.60
CA VAL A 146 7.67 -1.92 3.09
C VAL A 146 8.46 -2.42 1.89
N GLN A 147 9.77 -2.29 1.95
CA GLN A 147 10.67 -2.88 0.97
C GLN A 147 10.54 -4.39 1.01
N TYR A 148 10.58 -5.00 -0.17
CA TYR A 148 10.53 -6.44 -0.33
C TYR A 148 11.83 -6.90 -0.98
N GLU A 149 12.61 -7.63 -0.24
CA GLU A 149 13.79 -8.34 -0.73
C GLU A 149 13.33 -9.70 -1.27
N LYS A 150 13.79 -10.03 -2.47
CA LYS A 150 13.40 -11.24 -3.19
C LYS A 150 14.39 -12.36 -2.86
#